data_dc08d31f010f5afc391e2bc4a49a73d4
#
_entry.id   dc08d31f010f5afc391e2bc4a49a73d4
#
_cell.length_a   1.000
_cell.length_b   1.000
_cell.length_c   1.000
_cell.angle_alpha   90.00
_cell.angle_beta   90.00
_cell.angle_gamma   90.00
#
_symmetry.space_group_name_H-M   'P 1'
#
loop_
_entity.id
_entity.type
_entity.pdbx_description
1 polymer ?
#
loop_
_entity_poly.entity_id
_entity_poly.type
_entity_poly.pdbx_seq_one_letter_code
_entity_poly.pdbx_strand_id
1 'polypeptide(L)'
;TVSAFVFYKDIQDFVYNTDLAGTGQWANFSEANTFANGDKAKLYGLELAYSQKLDWLPAPWNGLLLGANATLSRSDASINGFDQSTGTNRKRDIDLPSQSKTVGNVMLGWENDKLSLRLSANYKSAYLYELAAIGDKDHDQYVDAQTFVDFSARYSLTKNLKVSFEAQNLTDQPYFVYSGHRAYNGQYEEYGPTYKVGLTFTHF
;
A
#
# COMPACT_ATOMS: atom_id res chain seq x y z
N THR A 1 18.85 -3.20 -15.68
CA THR A 1 18.08 -4.43 -15.42
C THR A 1 16.62 -4.17 -15.75
N VAL A 2 15.98 -5.13 -16.43
CA VAL A 2 14.55 -5.18 -16.70
C VAL A 2 14.07 -6.55 -16.26
N SER A 3 12.94 -6.61 -15.55
CA SER A 3 12.30 -7.87 -15.20
C SER A 3 10.79 -7.78 -15.31
N ALA A 4 10.17 -8.90 -15.65
CA ALA A 4 8.72 -9.06 -15.71
C ALA A 4 8.36 -10.44 -15.16
N PHE A 5 7.35 -10.51 -14.30
CA PHE A 5 6.82 -11.73 -13.71
C PHE A 5 5.31 -11.75 -13.81
N VAL A 6 4.76 -12.90 -14.07
CA VAL A 6 3.33 -13.16 -13.92
C VAL A 6 3.13 -14.13 -12.76
N PHE A 7 2.06 -13.93 -12.01
CA PHE A 7 1.76 -14.80 -10.88
C PHE A 7 0.28 -15.15 -10.83
N TYR A 8 0.01 -16.32 -10.28
CA TYR A 8 -1.33 -16.79 -9.96
C TYR A 8 -1.29 -17.52 -8.62
N LYS A 9 -2.26 -17.22 -7.74
CA LYS A 9 -2.43 -17.87 -6.44
C LYS A 9 -3.86 -18.33 -6.31
N ASP A 10 -4.05 -19.56 -5.87
CA ASP A 10 -5.34 -20.10 -5.42
C ASP A 10 -5.28 -20.21 -3.90
N ILE A 11 -6.20 -19.53 -3.22
CA ILE A 11 -6.20 -19.35 -1.77
C ILE A 11 -7.52 -19.92 -1.24
N GLN A 12 -7.42 -20.75 -0.21
CA GLN A 12 -8.58 -21.30 0.49
C GLN A 12 -8.59 -20.76 1.92
N ASP A 13 -9.78 -20.63 2.49
CA ASP A 13 -9.97 -20.25 3.89
C ASP A 13 -9.25 -18.95 4.29
N PHE A 14 -9.22 -17.95 3.37
CA PHE A 14 -8.59 -16.66 3.68
C PHE A 14 -9.33 -15.96 4.84
N VAL A 15 -8.56 -15.29 5.69
CA VAL A 15 -9.12 -14.58 6.85
C VAL A 15 -9.49 -13.15 6.46
N TYR A 16 -10.65 -12.68 6.91
CA TYR A 16 -11.09 -11.30 6.73
C TYR A 16 -11.78 -10.78 7.99
N ASN A 17 -11.75 -9.46 8.18
CA ASN A 17 -12.49 -8.78 9.23
C ASN A 17 -13.94 -8.58 8.81
N THR A 18 -14.86 -8.78 9.73
CA THR A 18 -16.30 -8.58 9.52
C THR A 18 -16.96 -8.14 10.80
N ASP A 19 -18.08 -7.42 10.68
CA ASP A 19 -18.94 -7.07 11.79
C ASP A 19 -20.13 -8.06 11.86
N LEU A 20 -20.33 -8.65 13.04
CA LEU A 20 -21.44 -9.54 13.36
C LEU A 20 -22.55 -8.85 14.16
N ALA A 21 -22.49 -7.51 14.32
CA ALA A 21 -23.54 -6.77 15.02
C ALA A 21 -24.91 -7.08 14.42
N GLY A 22 -25.92 -7.15 15.26
CA GLY A 22 -27.27 -7.52 14.84
C GLY A 22 -27.45 -9.02 14.56
N THR A 23 -26.45 -9.92 14.71
CA THR A 23 -26.53 -11.35 14.38
C THR A 23 -26.50 -12.24 15.64
N GLY A 24 -27.33 -13.29 15.71
CA GLY A 24 -27.31 -14.32 16.74
C GLY A 24 -27.18 -13.75 18.16
N GLN A 25 -26.11 -14.13 18.86
CA GLN A 25 -25.80 -13.61 20.21
C GLN A 25 -25.44 -12.13 20.24
N TRP A 26 -25.11 -11.54 19.09
CA TRP A 26 -24.71 -10.15 18.93
C TRP A 26 -25.87 -9.25 18.44
N ALA A 27 -27.12 -9.76 18.48
CA ALA A 27 -28.32 -9.08 17.95
C ALA A 27 -28.58 -7.70 18.59
N ASN A 28 -28.14 -7.49 19.84
CA ASN A 28 -28.37 -6.24 20.58
C ASN A 28 -27.14 -5.32 20.63
N PHE A 29 -26.07 -5.66 19.90
CA PHE A 29 -24.86 -4.84 19.85
C PHE A 29 -24.85 -3.97 18.58
N SER A 30 -24.34 -2.75 18.71
CA SER A 30 -24.14 -1.83 17.57
C SER A 30 -22.87 -2.15 16.79
N GLU A 31 -21.92 -2.90 17.38
CA GLU A 31 -20.65 -3.29 16.79
C GLU A 31 -20.19 -4.61 17.40
N ALA A 32 -19.75 -5.56 16.58
CA ALA A 32 -19.24 -6.86 16.99
C ALA A 32 -18.16 -7.36 16.00
N ASN A 33 -17.04 -6.68 15.98
CA ASN A 33 -15.93 -6.98 15.07
C ASN A 33 -15.26 -8.30 15.39
N THR A 34 -15.02 -9.11 14.37
CA THR A 34 -14.36 -10.41 14.47
C THR A 34 -13.67 -10.80 13.17
N PHE A 35 -12.95 -11.91 13.22
CA PHE A 35 -12.36 -12.54 12.03
C PHE A 35 -13.24 -13.71 11.59
N ALA A 36 -13.40 -13.83 10.27
CA ALA A 36 -14.07 -14.97 9.65
C ALA A 36 -13.20 -15.55 8.51
N ASN A 37 -13.48 -16.79 8.15
CA ASN A 37 -12.85 -17.43 7.00
C ASN A 37 -13.72 -17.24 5.77
N GLY A 38 -13.09 -16.74 4.70
CA GLY A 38 -13.69 -16.75 3.36
C GLY A 38 -13.66 -18.15 2.76
N ASP A 39 -14.40 -18.33 1.67
CA ASP A 39 -14.46 -19.63 0.98
C ASP A 39 -13.21 -19.84 0.11
N LYS A 40 -13.12 -19.11 -0.96
CA LYS A 40 -12.03 -19.20 -1.96
C LYS A 40 -11.64 -17.83 -2.47
N ALA A 41 -10.36 -17.66 -2.76
CA ALA A 41 -9.88 -16.48 -3.47
C ALA A 41 -8.86 -16.87 -4.54
N LYS A 42 -8.88 -16.14 -5.64
CA LYS A 42 -7.86 -16.17 -6.69
C LYS A 42 -7.18 -14.82 -6.72
N LEU A 43 -5.87 -14.81 -6.81
CA LEU A 43 -5.07 -13.61 -6.97
C LEU A 43 -4.09 -13.82 -8.12
N TYR A 44 -4.13 -12.94 -9.10
CA TYR A 44 -3.27 -13.01 -10.27
C TYR A 44 -2.82 -11.63 -10.72
N GLY A 45 -1.67 -11.57 -11.39
CA GLY A 45 -1.16 -10.29 -11.80
C GLY A 45 0.15 -10.35 -12.55
N LEU A 46 0.66 -9.14 -12.81
CA LEU A 46 1.90 -8.84 -13.50
C LEU A 46 2.75 -7.93 -12.62
N GLU A 47 4.03 -8.27 -12.48
CA GLU A 47 5.04 -7.44 -11.85
C GLU A 47 6.08 -7.03 -12.89
N LEU A 48 6.37 -5.74 -12.94
CA LEU A 48 7.38 -5.14 -13.81
C LEU A 48 8.40 -4.40 -12.97
N ALA A 49 9.67 -4.52 -13.29
CA ALA A 49 10.71 -3.70 -12.67
C ALA A 49 11.77 -3.27 -13.68
N TYR A 50 12.24 -2.05 -13.50
CA TYR A 50 13.33 -1.44 -14.25
C TYR A 50 14.30 -0.78 -13.29
N SER A 51 15.60 -0.95 -13.52
CA SER A 51 16.66 -0.25 -12.79
C SER A 51 17.86 -0.04 -13.69
N GLN A 52 18.35 1.20 -13.75
CA GLN A 52 19.51 1.57 -14.56
C GLN A 52 20.31 2.69 -13.93
N LYS A 53 21.63 2.54 -13.93
CA LYS A 53 22.59 3.62 -13.77
C LYS A 53 22.99 4.12 -15.16
N LEU A 54 23.00 5.45 -15.36
CA LEU A 54 23.32 6.08 -16.64
C LEU A 54 24.81 6.46 -16.73
N ASP A 55 25.69 5.53 -16.37
CA ASP A 55 27.14 5.73 -16.29
C ASP A 55 27.81 5.98 -17.65
N TRP A 56 27.12 5.70 -18.76
CA TRP A 56 27.52 5.99 -20.13
C TRP A 56 27.34 7.45 -20.54
N LEU A 57 26.65 8.27 -19.73
CA LEU A 57 26.50 9.69 -19.98
C LEU A 57 27.76 10.49 -19.58
N PRO A 58 28.02 11.65 -20.21
CA PRO A 58 29.10 12.51 -19.75
C PRO A 58 28.81 13.10 -18.35
N ALA A 59 29.87 13.42 -17.61
CA ALA A 59 29.71 14.11 -16.34
C ALA A 59 29.00 15.47 -16.50
N PRO A 60 28.10 15.87 -15.58
CA PRO A 60 27.77 15.22 -14.31
C PRO A 60 26.65 14.18 -14.40
N TRP A 61 26.12 13.90 -15.60
CA TRP A 61 24.93 13.06 -15.80
C TRP A 61 25.17 11.56 -15.61
N ASN A 62 26.46 11.13 -15.61
CA ASN A 62 26.87 9.74 -15.39
C ASN A 62 26.57 9.21 -13.95
N GLY A 63 26.20 10.11 -13.03
CA GLY A 63 25.74 9.75 -11.70
C GLY A 63 24.25 9.44 -11.60
N LEU A 64 23.47 9.61 -12.67
CA LEU A 64 22.03 9.38 -12.65
C LEU A 64 21.67 7.89 -12.47
N LEU A 65 20.67 7.67 -11.64
CA LEU A 65 20.07 6.38 -11.31
C LEU A 65 18.57 6.45 -11.52
N LEU A 66 18.02 5.53 -12.28
CA LEU A 66 16.59 5.39 -12.51
C LEU A 66 16.12 4.04 -11.97
N GLY A 67 15.01 4.04 -11.25
CA GLY A 67 14.34 2.84 -10.79
C GLY A 67 12.83 2.99 -10.90
N ALA A 68 12.16 1.95 -11.34
CA ALA A 68 10.71 1.89 -11.35
C ALA A 68 10.26 0.45 -11.17
N ASN A 69 9.19 0.24 -10.42
CA ASN A 69 8.49 -1.03 -10.43
C ASN A 69 6.98 -0.81 -10.33
N ALA A 70 6.24 -1.75 -10.86
CA ALA A 70 4.79 -1.74 -10.80
C ALA A 70 4.26 -3.17 -10.65
N THR A 71 3.28 -3.34 -9.78
CA THR A 71 2.48 -4.55 -9.64
C THR A 71 1.06 -4.21 -10.05
N LEU A 72 0.54 -4.92 -11.05
CA LEU A 72 -0.85 -4.88 -11.47
C LEU A 72 -1.47 -6.22 -11.12
N SER A 73 -2.47 -6.22 -10.25
CA SER A 73 -3.09 -7.44 -9.76
C SER A 73 -4.60 -7.34 -9.73
N ARG A 74 -5.24 -8.50 -9.79
CA ARG A 74 -6.68 -8.66 -9.61
C ARG A 74 -6.94 -9.84 -8.72
N SER A 75 -8.00 -9.75 -7.96
CA SER A 75 -8.47 -10.83 -7.11
C SER A 75 -9.97 -11.05 -7.31
N ASP A 76 -10.36 -12.31 -7.19
CA ASP A 76 -11.75 -12.75 -7.13
C ASP A 76 -11.87 -13.59 -5.86
N ALA A 77 -12.63 -13.13 -4.88
CA ALA A 77 -12.83 -13.82 -3.62
C ALA A 77 -14.32 -13.99 -3.33
N SER A 78 -14.68 -14.97 -2.54
CA SER A 78 -16.06 -15.17 -2.12
C SER A 78 -16.16 -15.45 -0.62
N ILE A 79 -17.21 -14.89 -0.04
CA ILE A 79 -17.58 -15.10 1.37
C ILE A 79 -19.00 -15.64 1.45
N ASN A 80 -19.28 -16.41 2.51
CA ASN A 80 -20.59 -16.91 2.83
C ASN A 80 -20.98 -16.44 4.23
N GLY A 81 -22.21 -16.03 4.41
CA GLY A 81 -22.71 -15.60 5.71
C GLY A 81 -24.23 -15.53 5.77
N PHE A 82 -24.75 -15.37 6.96
CA PHE A 82 -26.18 -15.21 7.19
C PHE A 82 -26.57 -13.75 7.03
N ASP A 83 -27.48 -13.46 6.10
CA ASP A 83 -28.04 -12.12 5.89
C ASP A 83 -29.30 -11.98 6.75
N GLN A 84 -29.20 -11.14 7.74
CA GLN A 84 -30.31 -10.89 8.67
C GLN A 84 -31.50 -10.17 8.02
N SER A 85 -31.23 -9.32 7.05
CA SER A 85 -32.28 -8.55 6.37
C SER A 85 -33.24 -9.46 5.58
N THR A 86 -32.73 -10.59 5.10
CA THR A 86 -33.50 -11.57 4.32
C THR A 86 -33.75 -12.87 5.08
N GLY A 87 -33.07 -13.09 6.22
CA GLY A 87 -33.18 -14.32 7.01
C GLY A 87 -32.59 -15.56 6.34
N THR A 88 -31.67 -15.37 5.35
CA THR A 88 -31.13 -16.47 4.53
C THR A 88 -29.61 -16.42 4.48
N ASN A 89 -28.98 -17.57 4.23
CA ASN A 89 -27.56 -17.60 3.86
C ASN A 89 -27.35 -17.02 2.47
N ARG A 90 -26.37 -16.13 2.35
CA ARG A 90 -25.95 -15.51 1.08
C ARG A 90 -24.49 -15.78 0.80
N LYS A 91 -24.18 -15.85 -0.46
CA LYS A 91 -22.83 -15.77 -0.98
C LYS A 91 -22.61 -14.38 -1.58
N ARG A 92 -21.44 -13.82 -1.36
CA ARG A 92 -21.03 -12.52 -1.88
C ARG A 92 -19.64 -12.62 -2.48
N ASP A 93 -19.50 -12.14 -3.71
CA ASP A 93 -18.21 -11.99 -4.36
C ASP A 93 -17.62 -10.62 -4.02
N ILE A 94 -16.33 -10.59 -3.70
CA ILE A 94 -15.59 -9.43 -3.22
C ILE A 94 -14.19 -9.39 -3.84
N ASP A 95 -13.56 -8.22 -3.83
CA ASP A 95 -12.09 -8.14 -3.95
C ASP A 95 -11.46 -8.72 -2.68
N LEU A 96 -10.30 -9.35 -2.79
CA LEU A 96 -9.58 -9.87 -1.62
C LEU A 96 -9.21 -8.70 -0.69
N PRO A 97 -9.60 -8.74 0.60
CA PRO A 97 -9.31 -7.66 1.54
C PRO A 97 -7.81 -7.37 1.66
N SER A 98 -7.47 -6.11 1.91
CA SER A 98 -6.10 -5.60 2.04
C SER A 98 -5.22 -5.76 0.79
N GLN A 99 -5.83 -5.98 -0.38
CA GLN A 99 -5.15 -6.16 -1.65
C GLN A 99 -5.42 -4.98 -2.61
N SER A 100 -4.42 -4.15 -2.86
CA SER A 100 -4.48 -3.10 -3.86
C SER A 100 -4.30 -3.65 -5.27
N LYS A 101 -5.09 -3.15 -6.23
CA LYS A 101 -5.02 -3.56 -7.64
C LYS A 101 -3.76 -3.04 -8.35
N THR A 102 -3.25 -1.91 -7.89
CA THR A 102 -2.06 -1.27 -8.46
C THR A 102 -1.15 -0.78 -7.35
N VAL A 103 0.10 -1.19 -7.39
CA VAL A 103 1.18 -0.64 -6.57
C VAL A 103 2.30 -0.24 -7.51
N GLY A 104 2.84 0.96 -7.34
CA GLY A 104 3.90 1.48 -8.19
C GLY A 104 4.93 2.26 -7.39
N ASN A 105 6.19 2.14 -7.78
CA ASN A 105 7.29 2.90 -7.19
C ASN A 105 8.17 3.45 -8.31
N VAL A 106 8.59 4.70 -8.18
CA VAL A 106 9.54 5.35 -9.06
C VAL A 106 10.64 5.99 -8.23
N MET A 107 11.87 5.87 -8.66
CA MET A 107 13.03 6.45 -8.00
C MET A 107 13.91 7.14 -9.05
N LEU A 108 14.24 8.42 -8.78
CA LEU A 108 15.28 9.17 -9.45
C LEU A 108 16.41 9.40 -8.45
N GLY A 109 17.60 8.92 -8.77
CA GLY A 109 18.80 9.12 -7.97
C GLY A 109 19.87 9.85 -8.75
N TRP A 110 20.78 10.48 -8.03
CA TRP A 110 22.04 10.98 -8.56
C TRP A 110 23.13 10.79 -7.52
N GLU A 111 24.26 10.27 -7.93
CA GLU A 111 25.39 10.04 -7.03
C GLU A 111 26.75 10.30 -7.67
N ASN A 112 27.68 10.82 -6.87
CA ASN A 112 29.09 10.85 -7.14
C ASN A 112 29.87 10.42 -5.88
N ASP A 113 31.19 10.59 -5.85
CA ASP A 113 32.06 10.16 -4.75
C ASP A 113 31.67 10.77 -3.38
N LYS A 114 31.04 11.95 -3.37
CA LYS A 114 30.73 12.70 -2.15
C LYS A 114 29.25 12.85 -1.87
N LEU A 115 28.43 12.96 -2.89
CA LEU A 115 27.00 13.27 -2.76
C LEU A 115 26.14 12.19 -3.38
N SER A 116 25.12 11.76 -2.63
CA SER A 116 24.05 10.89 -3.10
C SER A 116 22.71 11.56 -2.83
N LEU A 117 21.90 11.70 -3.88
CA LEU A 117 20.55 12.27 -3.84
C LEU A 117 19.56 11.22 -4.32
N ARG A 118 18.40 11.14 -3.70
CA ARG A 118 17.29 10.27 -4.14
C ARG A 118 15.96 10.96 -3.93
N LEU A 119 15.13 10.91 -4.93
CA LEU A 119 13.71 11.26 -4.89
C LEU A 119 12.92 10.00 -5.27
N SER A 120 11.97 9.62 -4.44
CA SER A 120 11.10 8.46 -4.68
C SER A 120 9.64 8.83 -4.56
N ALA A 121 8.82 8.20 -5.38
CA ALA A 121 7.37 8.27 -5.30
C ALA A 121 6.81 6.86 -5.21
N ASN A 122 5.93 6.63 -4.23
CA ASN A 122 5.27 5.36 -3.97
C ASN A 122 3.77 5.55 -4.11
N TYR A 123 3.13 4.77 -4.95
CA TYR A 123 1.69 4.78 -5.18
C TYR A 123 1.07 3.45 -4.81
N LYS A 124 -0.08 3.49 -4.14
CA LYS A 124 -0.93 2.34 -3.84
C LYS A 124 -2.38 2.71 -4.13
N SER A 125 -3.08 1.93 -4.96
CA SER A 125 -4.49 2.17 -5.25
C SER A 125 -5.36 1.83 -4.04
N ALA A 126 -6.57 2.41 -3.99
CA ALA A 126 -7.57 2.07 -2.98
C ALA A 126 -7.84 0.56 -2.94
N TYR A 127 -8.19 0.05 -1.76
CA TYR A 127 -8.48 -1.37 -1.54
C TYR A 127 -9.54 -1.57 -0.47
N LEU A 128 -10.24 -2.69 -0.57
CA LEU A 128 -11.18 -3.16 0.45
C LEU A 128 -10.41 -3.46 1.74
N TYR A 129 -10.79 -2.80 2.82
CA TYR A 129 -10.14 -2.91 4.13
C TYR A 129 -10.93 -3.84 5.06
N GLU A 130 -12.22 -3.55 5.23
CA GLU A 130 -13.10 -4.26 6.13
C GLU A 130 -14.46 -4.48 5.49
N LEU A 131 -15.08 -5.62 5.75
CA LEU A 131 -16.37 -5.98 5.24
C LEU A 131 -17.44 -5.69 6.29
N ALA A 132 -18.46 -4.94 5.89
CA ALA A 132 -19.70 -4.85 6.63
C ALA A 132 -20.48 -6.18 6.60
N ALA A 133 -21.64 -6.21 7.21
CA ALA A 133 -22.53 -7.37 7.17
C ALA A 133 -22.75 -7.86 5.73
N ILE A 134 -22.90 -9.19 5.54
CA ILE A 134 -22.92 -9.79 4.20
C ILE A 134 -23.97 -9.22 3.24
N GLY A 135 -25.08 -8.72 3.78
CA GLY A 135 -26.15 -8.05 3.02
C GLY A 135 -25.89 -6.57 2.75
N ASP A 136 -24.90 -5.96 3.37
CA ASP A 136 -24.69 -4.51 3.42
C ASP A 136 -23.35 -4.09 2.81
N LYS A 137 -23.22 -4.27 1.50
CA LYS A 137 -22.02 -3.86 0.75
C LYS A 137 -21.76 -2.35 0.74
N ASP A 138 -22.80 -1.55 1.00
CA ASP A 138 -22.71 -0.09 0.91
C ASP A 138 -22.00 0.52 2.14
N HIS A 139 -21.75 -0.28 3.17
CA HIS A 139 -20.97 0.09 4.36
C HIS A 139 -19.61 -0.60 4.44
N ASP A 140 -19.18 -1.33 3.39
CA ASP A 140 -17.80 -1.83 3.34
C ASP A 140 -16.80 -0.68 3.45
N GLN A 141 -15.73 -0.92 4.18
CA GLN A 141 -14.69 0.07 4.38
C GLN A 141 -13.56 -0.10 3.37
N TYR A 142 -13.10 1.01 2.83
CA TYR A 142 -12.01 1.08 1.86
C TYR A 142 -10.95 2.05 2.35
N VAL A 143 -9.69 1.65 2.31
CA VAL A 143 -8.58 2.60 2.39
C VAL A 143 -8.42 3.26 1.03
N ASP A 144 -8.39 4.60 1.02
CA ASP A 144 -8.23 5.39 -0.21
C ASP A 144 -6.84 5.21 -0.82
N ALA A 145 -6.70 5.60 -2.08
CA ALA A 145 -5.41 5.59 -2.77
C ALA A 145 -4.42 6.52 -2.08
N GLN A 146 -3.17 6.10 -2.01
CA GLN A 146 -2.10 6.82 -1.33
C GLN A 146 -0.92 7.06 -2.27
N THR A 147 -0.33 8.26 -2.17
CA THR A 147 0.88 8.64 -2.90
C THR A 147 1.85 9.33 -1.96
N PHE A 148 2.96 8.67 -1.65
CA PHE A 148 4.03 9.25 -0.85
C PHE A 148 5.18 9.67 -1.74
N VAL A 149 5.71 10.87 -1.50
CA VAL A 149 6.95 11.35 -2.12
C VAL A 149 7.97 11.59 -1.04
N ASP A 150 9.14 10.98 -1.17
CA ASP A 150 10.23 11.06 -0.21
C ASP A 150 11.50 11.55 -0.90
N PHE A 151 12.30 12.32 -0.17
CA PHE A 151 13.60 12.79 -0.62
C PHE A 151 14.68 12.41 0.40
N SER A 152 15.84 12.00 -0.08
CA SER A 152 17.02 11.83 0.76
C SER A 152 18.28 12.36 0.11
N ALA A 153 19.14 12.95 0.93
CA ALA A 153 20.45 13.43 0.55
C ALA A 153 21.50 12.94 1.55
N ARG A 154 22.65 12.52 1.06
CA ARG A 154 23.80 12.13 1.88
C ARG A 154 25.05 12.77 1.30
N TYR A 155 25.81 13.45 2.16
CA TYR A 155 27.05 14.11 1.78
C TYR A 155 28.22 13.63 2.66
N SER A 156 29.32 13.20 2.02
CA SER A 156 30.55 12.82 2.68
C SER A 156 31.42 14.05 2.91
N LEU A 157 31.41 14.60 4.14
CA LEU A 157 32.24 15.73 4.55
C LEU A 157 33.73 15.35 4.54
N THR A 158 34.03 14.16 5.08
CA THR A 158 35.35 13.55 5.08
C THR A 158 35.20 12.06 4.77
N LYS A 159 36.32 11.31 4.71
CA LYS A 159 36.29 9.86 4.58
C LYS A 159 35.51 9.17 5.73
N ASN A 160 35.50 9.80 6.90
CA ASN A 160 34.96 9.24 8.13
C ASN A 160 33.69 9.91 8.61
N LEU A 161 33.30 11.06 8.05
CA LEU A 161 32.14 11.83 8.49
C LEU A 161 31.17 12.06 7.35
N LYS A 162 29.93 11.66 7.54
CA LYS A 162 28.82 11.85 6.60
C LYS A 162 27.66 12.57 7.26
N VAL A 163 27.04 13.48 6.52
CA VAL A 163 25.76 14.13 6.88
C VAL A 163 24.66 13.53 6.02
N SER A 164 23.50 13.28 6.60
CA SER A 164 22.30 12.89 5.88
C SER A 164 21.14 13.82 6.18
N PHE A 165 20.30 14.01 5.19
CA PHE A 165 19.01 14.67 5.28
C PHE A 165 17.95 13.77 4.65
N GLU A 166 16.82 13.63 5.33
CA GLU A 166 15.66 12.88 4.84
C GLU A 166 14.41 13.72 5.03
N ALA A 167 13.56 13.74 4.00
CA ALA A 167 12.24 14.34 4.03
C ALA A 167 11.24 13.27 3.55
N GLN A 168 10.32 12.87 4.41
CA GLN A 168 9.33 11.83 4.16
C GLN A 168 7.94 12.44 4.06
N ASN A 169 7.11 11.86 3.22
CA ASN A 169 5.74 12.30 2.99
C ASN A 169 5.63 13.77 2.54
N LEU A 170 6.43 14.18 1.54
CA LEU A 170 6.42 15.55 0.99
C LEU A 170 5.07 15.93 0.36
N THR A 171 4.24 14.96 0.02
CA THR A 171 2.88 15.13 -0.50
C THR A 171 1.85 15.40 0.59
N ASP A 172 2.24 15.33 1.86
CA ASP A 172 1.31 15.40 3.01
C ASP A 172 0.12 14.46 2.83
N GLN A 173 0.42 13.22 2.43
CA GLN A 173 -0.59 12.21 2.14
C GLN A 173 -1.30 11.79 3.43
N PRO A 174 -2.62 12.01 3.57
CA PRO A 174 -3.37 11.54 4.71
C PRO A 174 -3.64 10.04 4.64
N TYR A 175 -3.93 9.43 5.78
CA TYR A 175 -4.58 8.13 5.85
C TYR A 175 -6.10 8.35 5.85
N PHE A 176 -6.78 7.84 4.84
CA PHE A 176 -8.21 8.04 4.67
C PHE A 176 -8.92 6.70 4.44
N VAL A 177 -9.89 6.41 5.30
CA VAL A 177 -10.81 5.28 5.16
C VAL A 177 -12.20 5.84 4.91
N TYR A 178 -12.90 5.29 3.94
CA TYR A 178 -14.28 5.66 3.63
C TYR A 178 -15.19 4.43 3.63
N SER A 179 -16.48 4.65 3.91
CA SER A 179 -17.51 3.61 3.95
C SER A 179 -18.33 3.63 2.67
N GLY A 180 -18.24 2.58 1.86
CA GLY A 180 -18.96 2.39 0.60
C GLY A 180 -18.61 3.41 -0.49
N HIS A 181 -18.75 4.68 -0.20
CA HIS A 181 -18.46 5.76 -1.13
C HIS A 181 -17.53 6.80 -0.50
N ARG A 182 -16.56 7.33 -1.28
CA ARG A 182 -15.52 8.26 -0.81
C ARG A 182 -16.04 9.52 -0.11
N ALA A 183 -17.29 9.89 -0.29
CA ALA A 183 -17.91 11.00 0.43
C ALA A 183 -18.24 10.68 1.90
N TYR A 184 -18.22 9.42 2.31
CA TYR A 184 -18.54 8.98 3.67
C TYR A 184 -17.27 8.64 4.43
N ASN A 185 -16.82 9.59 5.24
CA ASN A 185 -15.61 9.46 6.04
C ASN A 185 -15.80 8.41 7.15
N GLY A 186 -14.97 7.35 7.14
CA GLY A 186 -14.84 6.37 8.24
C GLY A 186 -13.70 6.75 9.18
N GLN A 187 -12.53 7.14 8.63
CA GLN A 187 -11.36 7.53 9.39
C GLN A 187 -10.50 8.49 8.56
N TYR A 188 -10.01 9.56 9.18
CA TYR A 188 -9.13 10.53 8.52
C TYR A 188 -8.01 10.93 9.48
N GLU A 189 -6.76 10.73 9.06
CA GLU A 189 -5.57 11.03 9.86
C GLU A 189 -4.53 11.76 9.02
N GLU A 190 -4.03 12.87 9.54
CA GLU A 190 -2.93 13.64 8.96
C GLU A 190 -1.68 13.49 9.83
N TYR A 191 -0.62 12.98 9.24
CA TYR A 191 0.67 12.79 9.91
C TYR A 191 1.69 13.87 9.57
N GLY A 192 1.47 14.58 8.46
CA GLY A 192 2.35 15.60 7.95
C GLY A 192 3.67 15.07 7.37
N PRO A 193 4.48 15.94 6.77
CA PRO A 193 5.84 15.60 6.35
C PRO A 193 6.78 15.50 7.54
N THR A 194 7.72 14.55 7.48
CA THR A 194 8.74 14.33 8.51
C THR A 194 10.13 14.64 7.95
N TYR A 195 10.92 15.39 8.71
CA TYR A 195 12.29 15.75 8.36
C TYR A 195 13.29 15.21 9.39
N LYS A 196 14.38 14.62 8.87
CA LYS A 196 15.45 14.07 9.70
C LYS A 196 16.81 14.57 9.22
N VAL A 197 17.68 14.89 10.17
CA VAL A 197 19.10 15.17 9.92
C VAL A 197 19.93 14.16 10.70
N GLY A 198 20.94 13.58 10.07
CA GLY A 198 21.80 12.58 10.67
C GLY A 198 23.28 12.89 10.46
N LEU A 199 24.11 12.51 11.44
CA LEU A 199 25.56 12.51 11.37
C LEU A 199 26.04 11.07 11.57
N THR A 200 26.86 10.57 10.66
CA THR A 200 27.48 9.25 10.76
C THR A 200 28.99 9.41 10.79
N PHE A 201 29.60 8.96 11.88
CA PHE A 201 31.04 8.90 12.02
C PHE A 201 31.50 7.44 12.03
N THR A 202 32.48 7.11 11.17
CA THR A 202 33.07 5.77 11.08
C THR A 202 34.54 5.88 11.45
N HIS A 203 34.95 5.18 12.50
CA HIS A 203 36.33 5.06 12.93
C HIS A 203 36.84 3.68 12.51
N PHE A 204 38.02 3.64 11.83
CA PHE A 204 38.76 2.41 11.51
C PHE A 204 40.11 2.47 12.21
#